data_a1c6d8873b0be33b26ce0598595f4f32
#
_entry.id   a1c6d8873b0be33b26ce0598595f4f32
#
_cell.length_a   1.000
_cell.length_b   1.000
_cell.length_c   1.000
_cell.angle_alpha   90.00
_cell.angle_beta   90.00
_cell.angle_gamma   90.00
#
_symmetry.space_group_name_H-M   'P 1'
#
loop_
_entity.id
_entity.type
_entity.pdbx_description
1 polymer ?
#
loop_
_entity_poly.entity_id
_entity_poly.type
_entity_poly.pdbx_seq_one_letter_code
_entity_poly.pdbx_strand_id
1 'polypeptide(L)'
;MDYVLITFASTYGAIYAQKLLAPVAPVQVMPVLREVSLGCGMAVRLHPEDLPAVRAAMAGSQLKPEEYAFYAVTGTGETLQAHRIT
;
A
#
# COMPACT_ATOMS: atom_id res chain seq x y z
N MET A 1 -8.07 -0.29 -12.32
CA MET A 1 -7.97 -0.32 -10.86
C MET A 1 -8.46 1.00 -10.29
N ASP A 2 -9.15 0.94 -9.17
CA ASP A 2 -9.69 2.14 -8.54
C ASP A 2 -8.69 2.82 -7.64
N TYR A 3 -7.87 2.02 -6.96
CA TYR A 3 -6.78 2.54 -6.16
C TYR A 3 -5.72 1.47 -5.95
N VAL A 4 -4.58 1.88 -5.41
CA VAL A 4 -3.50 0.97 -5.06
C VAL A 4 -3.39 0.93 -3.54
N LEU A 5 -3.11 -0.25 -3.01
CA LEU A 5 -2.96 -0.46 -1.58
C LEU A 5 -1.60 -1.06 -1.31
N ILE A 6 -0.91 -0.53 -0.31
CA ILE A 6 0.34 -1.11 0.18
C ILE A 6 0.05 -1.76 1.52
N THR A 7 0.35 -3.05 1.63
CA THR A 7 0.23 -3.77 2.90
C THR A 7 1.62 -3.97 3.49
N PHE A 8 1.68 -4.18 4.79
CA PHE A 8 2.94 -4.21 5.53
C PHE A 8 3.00 -5.40 6.48
N ALA A 9 4.21 -5.89 6.69
CA ALA A 9 4.44 -6.98 7.64
C ALA A 9 4.35 -6.51 9.09
N SER A 10 4.50 -5.20 9.35
CA SER A 10 4.46 -4.64 10.70
C SER A 10 3.80 -3.27 10.71
N THR A 11 3.28 -2.89 11.87
CA THR A 11 2.72 -1.55 12.07
C THR A 11 3.79 -0.48 11.89
N TYR A 12 5.02 -0.76 12.32
CA TYR A 12 6.14 0.14 12.12
C TYR A 12 6.33 0.47 10.64
N GLY A 13 6.28 -0.55 9.78
CA GLY A 13 6.44 -0.34 8.35
C GLY A 13 5.36 0.57 7.76
N ALA A 14 4.12 0.41 8.20
CA ALA A 14 3.03 1.26 7.74
C ALA A 14 3.22 2.72 8.16
N ILE A 15 3.60 2.96 9.39
CA ILE A 15 3.83 4.31 9.92
C ILE A 15 5.02 4.95 9.21
N TYR A 16 6.10 4.19 9.04
CA TYR A 16 7.29 4.66 8.32
C TYR A 16 6.95 5.05 6.88
N ALA A 17 6.21 4.20 6.18
CA ALA A 17 5.83 4.46 4.79
C ALA A 17 4.93 5.69 4.67
N GLN A 18 4.00 5.89 5.61
CA GLN A 18 3.15 7.07 5.60
C GLN A 18 3.99 8.35 5.64
N LYS A 19 4.99 8.39 6.49
CA LYS A 19 5.86 9.55 6.63
C LYS A 19 6.75 9.72 5.40
N LEU A 20 7.28 8.62 4.90
CA LEU A 20 8.14 8.63 3.72
C LEU A 20 7.39 9.15 2.48
N LEU A 21 6.15 8.73 2.31
CA LEU A 21 5.36 9.01 1.11
C LEU A 21 4.61 10.33 1.16
N ALA A 22 4.44 10.93 2.33
CA ALA A 22 3.71 12.19 2.46
C ALA A 22 4.18 13.27 1.49
N PRO A 23 5.50 13.50 1.29
CA PRO A 23 5.97 14.50 0.33
C PRO A 23 5.97 13.99 -1.12
N VAL A 24 5.74 12.71 -1.35
CA VAL A 24 5.81 12.12 -2.70
C VAL A 24 4.46 12.17 -3.40
N ALA A 25 3.38 11.83 -2.68
CA ALA A 25 2.04 11.75 -3.26
C ALA A 25 1.00 11.75 -2.14
N PRO A 26 -0.26 12.10 -2.46
CA PRO A 26 -1.34 11.97 -1.49
C PRO A 26 -1.55 10.49 -1.14
N VAL A 27 -1.37 10.14 0.12
CA VAL A 27 -1.58 8.79 0.62
C VAL A 27 -2.45 8.83 1.86
N GLN A 28 -3.15 7.73 2.12
CA GLN A 28 -4.06 7.63 3.25
C GLN A 28 -3.88 6.29 3.94
N VAL A 29 -3.71 6.32 5.27
CA VAL A 29 -3.67 5.10 6.07
C VAL A 29 -5.11 4.64 6.28
N MET A 30 -5.33 3.33 6.16
CA MET A 30 -6.64 2.73 6.35
C MET A 30 -6.49 1.32 6.91
N PRO A 31 -7.56 0.73 7.45
CA PRO A 31 -7.51 -0.66 7.86
C PRO A 31 -7.22 -1.56 6.66
N VAL A 32 -6.43 -2.62 6.89
CA VAL A 32 -6.11 -3.57 5.83
C VAL A 32 -7.37 -4.34 5.42
N LEU A 33 -7.49 -4.61 4.12
CA LEU A 33 -8.57 -5.44 3.60
C LEU A 33 -8.34 -6.90 4.00
N ARG A 34 -9.44 -7.64 4.25
CA ARG A 34 -9.34 -9.05 4.62
C ARG A 34 -8.65 -9.86 3.54
N GLU A 35 -8.81 -9.47 2.28
CA GLU A 35 -8.29 -10.17 1.12
C GLU A 35 -6.78 -10.02 0.97
N VAL A 36 -6.16 -9.05 1.65
CA VAL A 36 -4.75 -8.69 1.43
C VAL A 36 -3.98 -8.47 2.73
N SER A 37 -4.18 -9.31 3.72
CA SER A 37 -3.46 -9.17 4.99
C SER A 37 -2.02 -9.67 4.87
N LEU A 38 -1.05 -8.89 5.33
CA LEU A 38 0.36 -9.26 5.36
C LEU A 38 0.90 -9.43 6.80
N GLY A 39 0.06 -9.22 7.80
CA GLY A 39 0.45 -9.38 9.19
C GLY A 39 0.24 -8.14 10.05
N CYS A 40 -0.06 -7.01 9.41
CA CYS A 40 -0.34 -5.75 10.07
C CYS A 40 -1.80 -5.37 9.80
N GLY A 41 -2.44 -4.71 10.76
CA GLY A 41 -3.82 -4.25 10.60
C GLY A 41 -3.96 -2.95 9.83
N MET A 42 -2.87 -2.39 9.30
CA MET A 42 -2.86 -1.11 8.61
C MET A 42 -2.34 -1.25 7.19
N ALA A 43 -2.87 -0.40 6.29
CA ALA A 43 -2.43 -0.33 4.91
C ALA A 43 -2.37 1.12 4.48
N VAL A 44 -1.67 1.41 3.39
CA VAL A 44 -1.58 2.74 2.82
C VAL A 44 -2.22 2.72 1.44
N ARG A 45 -3.18 3.61 1.25
CA ARG A 45 -3.90 3.76 -0.02
C ARG A 45 -3.32 4.93 -0.80
N LEU A 46 -3.21 4.75 -2.12
CA LEU A 46 -2.74 5.80 -3.02
C LEU A 46 -3.49 5.73 -4.34
N HIS A 47 -3.43 6.82 -5.12
CA HIS A 47 -4.04 6.87 -6.45
C HIS A 47 -3.18 6.08 -7.44
N PRO A 48 -3.80 5.37 -8.41
CA PRO A 48 -3.05 4.58 -9.39
C PRO A 48 -2.03 5.41 -10.18
N GLU A 49 -2.34 6.66 -10.47
CA GLU A 49 -1.46 7.55 -11.24
C GLU A 49 -0.15 7.86 -10.49
N ASP A 50 -0.15 7.72 -9.17
CA ASP A 50 1.03 7.98 -8.35
C ASP A 50 1.89 6.75 -8.14
N LEU A 51 1.48 5.60 -8.67
CA LEU A 51 2.18 4.33 -8.46
C LEU A 51 3.66 4.37 -8.84
N PRO A 52 4.06 4.92 -10.01
CA PRO A 52 5.49 4.94 -10.35
C PRO A 52 6.34 5.70 -9.34
N ALA A 53 5.87 6.87 -8.90
CA ALA A 53 6.61 7.68 -7.91
C ALA A 53 6.68 6.99 -6.57
N VAL A 54 5.58 6.39 -6.13
CA VAL A 54 5.51 5.67 -4.86
C VAL A 54 6.38 4.41 -4.88
N ARG A 55 6.37 3.67 -5.99
CA ARG A 55 7.25 2.50 -6.13
C ARG A 55 8.71 2.88 -6.03
N ALA A 56 9.11 3.97 -6.68
CA ALA A 56 10.49 4.43 -6.64
C ALA A 56 10.89 4.82 -5.21
N ALA A 57 10.02 5.53 -4.50
CA ALA A 57 10.28 5.92 -3.12
C ALA A 57 10.41 4.71 -2.19
N MET A 58 9.53 3.72 -2.35
CA MET A 58 9.59 2.51 -1.54
C MET A 58 10.83 1.68 -1.84
N ALA A 59 11.23 1.60 -3.10
CA ALA A 59 12.43 0.86 -3.49
C ALA A 59 13.70 1.47 -2.89
N GLY A 60 13.73 2.80 -2.70
CA GLY A 60 14.85 3.48 -2.06
C GLY A 60 14.74 3.58 -0.54
N SER A 61 13.72 2.99 0.05
CA SER A 61 13.45 3.08 1.48
C SER A 61 14.26 2.07 2.28
N GLN A 62 14.14 2.15 3.61
CA GLN A 62 14.76 1.19 4.52
C GLN A 62 14.01 -0.13 4.58
N LEU A 63 12.78 -0.18 4.06
CA LEU A 63 11.98 -1.41 4.07
C LEU A 63 12.44 -2.36 2.97
N LYS A 64 12.54 -3.63 3.32
CA LYS A 64 12.91 -4.67 2.38
C LYS A 64 11.68 -5.10 1.57
N PRO A 65 11.87 -5.65 0.35
CA PRO A 65 10.75 -6.08 -0.49
C PRO A 65 9.79 -7.05 0.18
N GLU A 66 10.27 -7.90 1.08
CA GLU A 66 9.42 -8.85 1.80
C GLU A 66 8.62 -8.23 2.93
N GLU A 67 8.87 -6.96 3.26
CA GLU A 67 8.16 -6.27 4.34
C GLU A 67 6.92 -5.54 3.88
N TYR A 68 6.70 -5.44 2.57
CA TYR A 68 5.51 -4.79 2.02
C TYR A 68 5.10 -5.40 0.69
N ALA A 69 3.85 -5.15 0.29
CA ALA A 69 3.35 -5.61 -0.98
C ALA A 69 2.37 -4.60 -1.56
N PHE A 70 2.38 -4.47 -2.90
CA PHE A 70 1.45 -3.60 -3.61
C PHE A 70 0.29 -4.41 -4.17
N TYR A 71 -0.92 -3.87 -4.06
CA TYR A 71 -2.12 -4.47 -4.61
C TYR A 71 -2.89 -3.46 -5.43
N ALA A 72 -3.38 -3.88 -6.60
CA ALA A 72 -4.34 -3.12 -7.36
C ALA A 72 -5.73 -3.51 -6.88
N VAL A 73 -6.54 -2.54 -6.47
CA VAL A 73 -7.87 -2.79 -5.92
C VAL A 73 -8.92 -2.21 -6.85
N THR A 74 -9.95 -2.99 -7.14
CA THR A 74 -11.06 -2.62 -8.01
C THR A 74 -12.37 -3.02 -7.36
N GLY A 75 -13.39 -2.18 -7.51
CA GLY A 75 -14.72 -2.44 -6.99
C GLY A 75 -14.89 -2.03 -5.54
N THR A 76 -16.07 -2.30 -5.00
CA THR A 76 -16.42 -1.98 -3.61
C THR A 76 -17.33 -3.07 -3.07
N GLY A 77 -17.32 -3.24 -1.73
CA GLY A 77 -18.19 -4.21 -1.10
C GLY A 77 -18.01 -5.62 -1.63
N GLU A 78 -19.09 -6.23 -2.12
CA GLU A 78 -19.07 -7.61 -2.60
C GLU A 78 -18.33 -7.78 -3.91
N THR A 79 -18.15 -6.70 -4.68
CA THR A 79 -17.44 -6.75 -5.96
C THR A 79 -15.97 -6.40 -5.84
N LEU A 80 -15.49 -6.16 -4.63
CA LEU A 80 -14.11 -5.76 -4.40
C LEU A 80 -13.15 -6.88 -4.80
N GLN A 81 -12.16 -6.55 -5.61
CA GLN A 81 -11.10 -7.46 -6.03
C GLN A 81 -9.75 -6.81 -5.78
N ALA A 82 -8.80 -7.57 -5.25
CA ALA A 82 -7.45 -7.11 -5.01
C ALA A 82 -6.46 -8.07 -5.67
N HIS A 83 -5.58 -7.52 -6.50
CA HIS A 83 -4.56 -8.29 -7.20
C HIS A 83 -3.19 -7.79 -6.81
N ARG A 84 -2.32 -8.70 -6.39
CA ARG A 84 -0.94 -8.34 -6.08
C ARG A 84 -0.21 -7.95 -7.37
N ILE A 85 0.49 -6.80 -7.32
CA ILE A 85 1.21 -6.26 -8.48
C ILE A 85 2.71 -6.11 -8.22
N THR A 86 3.21 -6.66 -7.12
CA THR A 86 4.66 -6.72 -6.84
C THR A 86 5.11 -8.13 -6.63
#